data_c45e5bb0c60f92a0275c510ac6762f02
#
_entry.id   c45e5bb0c60f92a0275c510ac6762f02
#
_cell.length_a   1.000
_cell.length_b   1.000
_cell.length_c   1.000
_cell.angle_alpha   90.00
_cell.angle_beta   90.00
_cell.angle_gamma   90.00
#
_symmetry.space_group_name_H-M   'P 1'
#
loop_
_entity.id
_entity.type
_entity.pdbx_description
1 polymer ?
#
loop_
_entity_poly.entity_id
_entity_poly.type
_entity_poly.pdbx_seq_one_letter_code
_entity_poly.pdbx_strand_id
1 'polypeptide(L)'
;HRFAWYFQRAFSAMESGDELGYIRGLRLGLQAAPAMREMVDFLLEHKLKSAAQRELEELTEQVRCILAQCSPNDPAVAMLKQSEVYQKVFPLLFQQRMSASEPQTSESPVSPALLDEALAGTQEEIAASVWEHLARWGERSARSRVDYWETYPLWGSSKEAVVESLAAALSHHGADFRWLFDRLSDELSRRVLTAVVRGWRFFECAPLRGVRESRYDDYFDLDLFPRGRQEVLADLGAFTGDTFLSYVKNYGSLSYLRYYAYEITAESYQRLSQTTAPYPRVVLRRKGAGEGPGTMALHAGANKSANTLSKGETQSAETIETVALDDDIGEPLTFIKMDIEGAEQAALRGCSQHIRKERPKLALSVYHNFEDLWKLPRMIEELVPGYRFFLRYHGGDLWPTEITLLALPPKTE
;
A
#
# COMPACT_ATOMS: atom_id res chain seq x y z
N HIS A 1 25.50 2.48 -25.87
CA HIS A 1 26.91 2.91 -25.64
C HIS A 1 27.03 4.20 -24.81
N ARG A 2 26.32 5.30 -25.16
CA ARG A 2 26.44 6.57 -24.43
C ARG A 2 25.90 6.51 -22.99
N PHE A 3 24.76 5.86 -22.78
CA PHE A 3 24.17 5.71 -21.43
C PHE A 3 25.12 4.98 -20.48
N ALA A 4 25.64 3.81 -20.86
CA ALA A 4 26.54 3.01 -20.02
C ALA A 4 27.82 3.78 -19.68
N TRP A 5 28.36 4.58 -20.63
CA TRP A 5 29.54 5.42 -20.40
C TRP A 5 29.28 6.54 -19.39
N TYR A 6 28.12 7.25 -19.51
CA TYR A 6 27.76 8.29 -18.56
C TYR A 6 27.47 7.73 -17.17
N PHE A 7 26.84 6.55 -17.11
CA PHE A 7 26.53 5.86 -15.86
C PHE A 7 27.81 5.42 -15.14
N GLN A 8 28.74 4.81 -15.85
CA GLN A 8 30.04 4.44 -15.30
C GLN A 8 30.83 5.66 -14.78
N ARG A 9 30.78 6.77 -15.51
CA ARG A 9 31.41 8.02 -15.09
C ARG A 9 30.75 8.65 -13.87
N ALA A 10 29.43 8.54 -13.75
CA ALA A 10 28.71 8.96 -12.56
C ALA A 10 29.15 8.18 -11.31
N PHE A 11 29.23 6.85 -11.41
CA PHE A 11 29.67 6.04 -10.29
C PHE A 11 31.15 6.29 -9.90
N SER A 12 32.05 6.48 -10.85
CA SER A 12 33.43 6.88 -10.55
C SER A 12 33.50 8.23 -9.84
N ALA A 13 32.65 9.18 -10.21
CA ALA A 13 32.57 10.48 -9.54
C ALA A 13 32.06 10.32 -8.09
N MET A 14 31.09 9.42 -7.86
CA MET A 14 30.61 9.09 -6.52
C MET A 14 31.70 8.48 -5.64
N GLU A 15 32.46 7.51 -6.17
CA GLU A 15 33.59 6.87 -5.46
C GLU A 15 34.68 7.89 -5.07
N SER A 16 34.90 8.91 -5.89
CA SER A 16 35.82 10.00 -5.59
C SER A 16 35.25 11.13 -4.72
N GLY A 17 33.97 11.04 -4.33
CA GLY A 17 33.29 12.07 -3.54
C GLY A 17 32.85 13.30 -4.35
N ASP A 18 32.88 13.26 -5.68
CA ASP A 18 32.41 14.32 -6.58
C ASP A 18 30.87 14.19 -6.80
N GLU A 19 30.09 14.75 -5.89
CA GLU A 19 28.62 14.72 -5.98
C GLU A 19 28.09 15.41 -7.26
N LEU A 20 28.72 16.49 -7.70
CA LEU A 20 28.30 17.20 -8.92
C LEU A 20 28.58 16.38 -10.16
N GLY A 21 29.74 15.73 -10.23
CA GLY A 21 30.09 14.79 -11.29
C GLY A 21 29.14 13.60 -11.36
N TYR A 22 28.73 13.05 -10.19
CA TYR A 22 27.72 12.00 -10.08
C TYR A 22 26.38 12.44 -10.66
N ILE A 23 25.83 13.57 -10.20
CA ILE A 23 24.53 14.09 -10.67
C ILE A 23 24.58 14.39 -12.19
N ARG A 24 25.67 15.01 -12.67
CA ARG A 24 25.85 15.29 -14.12
C ARG A 24 25.89 14.02 -14.95
N GLY A 25 26.63 13.00 -14.50
CA GLY A 25 26.72 11.71 -15.15
C GLY A 25 25.37 11.02 -15.30
N LEU A 26 24.57 10.98 -14.22
CA LEU A 26 23.23 10.41 -14.23
C LEU A 26 22.29 11.16 -15.20
N ARG A 27 22.27 12.48 -15.17
CA ARG A 27 21.44 13.31 -16.08
C ARG A 27 21.80 13.11 -17.55
N LEU A 28 23.09 13.05 -17.88
CA LEU A 28 23.53 12.78 -19.24
C LEU A 28 23.23 11.35 -19.69
N GLY A 29 23.32 10.39 -18.78
CA GLY A 29 22.86 9.02 -18.98
C GLY A 29 21.38 8.97 -19.34
N LEU A 30 20.54 9.70 -18.59
CA LEU A 30 19.11 9.80 -18.83
C LEU A 30 18.77 10.39 -20.21
N GLN A 31 19.51 11.43 -20.64
CA GLN A 31 19.34 11.99 -21.97
C GLN A 31 19.70 10.99 -23.09
N ALA A 32 20.66 10.11 -22.82
CA ALA A 32 21.11 9.09 -23.79
C ALA A 32 20.18 7.85 -23.82
N ALA A 33 19.41 7.59 -22.75
CA ALA A 33 18.47 6.47 -22.65
C ALA A 33 17.26 6.84 -21.78
N PRO A 34 16.26 7.52 -22.34
CA PRO A 34 15.07 7.97 -21.60
C PRO A 34 14.29 6.84 -20.91
N ALA A 35 14.34 5.61 -21.45
CA ALA A 35 13.71 4.45 -20.84
C ALA A 35 14.29 4.07 -19.46
N MET A 36 15.45 4.63 -19.09
CA MET A 36 16.10 4.41 -17.79
C MET A 36 15.77 5.54 -16.79
N ARG A 37 14.75 6.34 -17.07
CA ARG A 37 14.40 7.54 -16.29
C ARG A 37 14.14 7.24 -14.82
N GLU A 38 13.32 6.24 -14.55
CA GLU A 38 12.95 5.87 -13.18
C GLU A 38 14.16 5.48 -12.34
N MET A 39 15.10 4.72 -12.93
CA MET A 39 16.33 4.35 -12.24
C MET A 39 17.21 5.58 -11.95
N VAL A 40 17.31 6.52 -12.89
CA VAL A 40 18.12 7.73 -12.71
C VAL A 40 17.49 8.67 -11.69
N ASP A 41 16.16 8.84 -11.72
CA ASP A 41 15.42 9.67 -10.77
C ASP A 41 15.56 9.09 -9.35
N PHE A 42 15.42 7.77 -9.20
CA PHE A 42 15.68 7.08 -7.94
C PHE A 42 17.10 7.31 -7.40
N LEU A 43 18.13 7.16 -8.25
CA LEU A 43 19.53 7.37 -7.86
C LEU A 43 19.84 8.84 -7.51
N LEU A 44 19.10 9.80 -8.07
CA LEU A 44 19.23 11.23 -7.75
C LEU A 44 18.54 11.59 -6.44
N GLU A 45 17.42 10.96 -6.10
CA GLU A 45 16.67 11.20 -4.88
C GLU A 45 17.36 10.57 -3.66
N HIS A 46 17.94 9.39 -3.83
CA HIS A 46 18.65 8.68 -2.76
C HIS A 46 20.11 9.12 -2.69
N LYS A 47 20.38 10.15 -1.90
CA LYS A 47 21.76 10.59 -1.60
C LYS A 47 22.52 9.44 -0.91
N LEU A 48 23.36 8.76 -1.66
CA LEU A 48 24.08 7.54 -1.23
C LEU A 48 25.07 7.73 -0.07
N LYS A 49 25.25 8.93 0.48
CA LYS A 49 26.21 9.21 1.59
C LYS A 49 25.89 8.52 2.91
N SER A 50 24.72 7.98 3.10
CA SER A 50 24.33 7.28 4.32
C SER A 50 23.29 6.20 4.08
N ALA A 51 23.30 5.61 2.89
CA ALA A 51 22.39 4.55 2.54
C ALA A 51 22.51 3.41 3.55
N ALA A 52 21.48 3.24 4.36
CA ALA A 52 21.34 2.02 5.13
C ALA A 52 21.36 0.83 4.14
N GLN A 53 21.91 -0.28 4.56
CA GLN A 53 22.06 -1.49 3.76
C GLN A 53 20.79 -1.87 2.98
N ARG A 54 19.62 -1.53 3.55
CA ARG A 54 18.29 -1.75 2.99
C ARG A 54 18.02 -0.92 1.71
N GLU A 55 18.40 0.36 1.68
CA GLU A 55 18.22 1.22 0.51
C GLU A 55 19.07 0.74 -0.68
N LEU A 56 20.24 0.19 -0.38
CA LEU A 56 21.12 -0.43 -1.38
C LEU A 56 20.51 -1.74 -1.92
N GLU A 57 19.83 -2.51 -1.08
CA GLU A 57 19.12 -3.73 -1.46
C GLU A 57 17.90 -3.42 -2.34
N GLU A 58 17.11 -2.40 -2.00
CA GLU A 58 15.98 -1.92 -2.81
C GLU A 58 16.44 -1.42 -4.17
N LEU A 59 17.52 -0.64 -4.21
CA LEU A 59 18.13 -0.18 -5.45
C LEU A 59 18.58 -1.35 -6.34
N THR A 60 19.19 -2.35 -5.75
CA THR A 60 19.64 -3.55 -6.46
C THR A 60 18.49 -4.30 -7.09
N GLU A 61 17.37 -4.42 -6.36
CA GLU A 61 16.18 -5.11 -6.86
C GLU A 61 15.52 -4.33 -7.99
N GLN A 62 15.43 -3.01 -7.89
CA GLN A 62 14.93 -2.18 -8.98
C GLN A 62 15.78 -2.28 -10.24
N VAL A 63 17.11 -2.20 -10.10
CA VAL A 63 18.04 -2.42 -11.23
C VAL A 63 17.85 -3.82 -11.84
N ARG A 64 17.64 -4.85 -11.02
CA ARG A 64 17.36 -6.21 -11.49
C ARG A 64 16.04 -6.30 -12.25
N CYS A 65 14.98 -5.66 -11.75
CA CYS A 65 13.68 -5.62 -12.42
C CYS A 65 13.75 -4.89 -13.77
N ILE A 66 14.46 -3.76 -13.84
CA ILE A 66 14.66 -3.01 -15.09
C ILE A 66 15.45 -3.87 -16.10
N LEU A 67 16.53 -4.52 -15.65
CA LEU A 67 17.32 -5.39 -16.51
C LEU A 67 16.53 -6.62 -17.02
N ALA A 68 15.60 -7.12 -16.22
CA ALA A 68 14.72 -8.23 -16.62
C ALA A 68 13.67 -7.82 -17.66
N GLN A 69 13.32 -6.54 -17.74
CA GLN A 69 12.37 -5.99 -18.73
C GLN A 69 13.06 -5.59 -20.04
N CYS A 70 14.37 -5.39 -20.02
CA CYS A 70 15.14 -5.11 -21.23
C CYS A 70 15.34 -6.40 -22.06
N SER A 71 15.36 -6.26 -23.39
CA SER A 71 15.72 -7.39 -24.25
C SER A 71 17.08 -7.96 -23.83
N PRO A 72 17.21 -9.29 -23.69
CA PRO A 72 18.49 -9.93 -23.35
C PRO A 72 19.62 -9.56 -24.32
N ASN A 73 19.27 -9.15 -25.53
CA ASN A 73 20.21 -8.77 -26.60
C ASN A 73 20.43 -7.25 -26.69
N ASP A 74 19.89 -6.46 -25.75
CA ASP A 74 20.15 -5.02 -25.73
C ASP A 74 21.63 -4.77 -25.42
N PRO A 75 22.37 -4.10 -26.34
CA PRO A 75 23.79 -3.81 -26.14
C PRO A 75 24.10 -3.02 -24.87
N ALA A 76 23.15 -2.18 -24.41
CA ALA A 76 23.29 -1.42 -23.16
C ALA A 76 23.25 -2.33 -21.93
N VAL A 77 22.37 -3.35 -21.93
CA VAL A 77 22.29 -4.37 -20.88
C VAL A 77 23.56 -5.23 -20.84
N ALA A 78 24.07 -5.62 -21.99
CA ALA A 78 25.31 -6.39 -22.09
C ALA A 78 26.51 -5.59 -21.54
N MET A 79 26.62 -4.31 -21.88
CA MET A 79 27.67 -3.42 -21.37
C MET A 79 27.53 -3.18 -19.86
N LEU A 80 26.33 -2.98 -19.35
CA LEU A 80 26.10 -2.81 -17.91
C LEU A 80 26.55 -4.05 -17.14
N LYS A 81 26.19 -5.25 -17.60
CA LYS A 81 26.62 -6.52 -16.99
C LYS A 81 28.13 -6.75 -17.05
N GLN A 82 28.83 -6.18 -18.04
CA GLN A 82 30.28 -6.22 -18.19
C GLN A 82 31.00 -5.10 -17.43
N SER A 83 30.26 -4.13 -16.88
CA SER A 83 30.90 -3.04 -16.13
C SER A 83 31.51 -3.57 -14.82
N GLU A 84 32.65 -3.00 -14.46
CA GLU A 84 33.36 -3.35 -13.22
C GLU A 84 32.50 -3.11 -11.98
N VAL A 85 31.67 -2.06 -12.01
CA VAL A 85 30.70 -1.72 -10.96
C VAL A 85 29.65 -2.84 -10.84
N TYR A 86 29.04 -3.28 -11.92
CA TYR A 86 28.09 -4.38 -11.89
C TYR A 86 28.72 -5.68 -11.37
N GLN A 87 29.93 -5.98 -11.83
CA GLN A 87 30.64 -7.21 -11.43
C GLN A 87 31.13 -7.18 -9.98
N LYS A 88 31.49 -6.01 -9.44
CA LYS A 88 31.96 -5.86 -8.05
C LYS A 88 30.82 -5.66 -7.05
N VAL A 89 29.85 -4.84 -7.39
CA VAL A 89 28.78 -4.44 -6.48
C VAL A 89 27.63 -5.45 -6.48
N PHE A 90 27.20 -5.92 -7.64
CA PHE A 90 26.07 -6.83 -7.77
C PHE A 90 26.27 -8.18 -7.09
N PRO A 91 27.45 -8.87 -7.17
CA PRO A 91 27.69 -10.09 -6.42
C PRO A 91 27.76 -9.89 -4.92
N LEU A 92 28.28 -8.76 -4.44
CA LEU A 92 28.31 -8.44 -3.00
C LEU A 92 26.90 -8.27 -2.45
N LEU A 93 26.03 -7.59 -3.17
CA LEU A 93 24.63 -7.42 -2.83
C LEU A 93 23.86 -8.75 -2.92
N PHE A 94 24.21 -9.60 -3.88
CA PHE A 94 23.63 -10.94 -4.02
C PHE A 94 24.12 -11.93 -2.95
N GLN A 95 25.41 -11.86 -2.58
CA GLN A 95 25.97 -12.71 -1.50
C GLN A 95 25.39 -12.31 -0.13
N GLN A 96 25.17 -11.04 0.11
CA GLN A 96 24.51 -10.58 1.33
C GLN A 96 23.04 -11.03 1.40
N ARG A 97 22.34 -11.14 0.27
CA ARG A 97 20.97 -11.67 0.21
C ARG A 97 20.92 -13.20 0.35
N MET A 98 21.94 -13.91 -0.11
CA MET A 98 22.09 -15.36 0.12
C MET A 98 22.53 -15.66 1.56
N SER A 99 23.16 -14.68 2.24
CA SER A 99 23.52 -14.77 3.67
C SER A 99 22.50 -14.08 4.59
N ALA A 100 21.74 -13.10 4.10
CA ALA A 100 20.48 -12.67 4.69
C ALA A 100 19.45 -13.73 4.25
N SER A 101 19.45 -14.81 5.01
CA SER A 101 18.58 -15.98 4.89
C SER A 101 17.24 -15.64 4.24
N GLU A 102 16.75 -16.59 3.41
CA GLU A 102 15.31 -16.86 3.29
C GLU A 102 14.64 -16.49 4.61
N PRO A 103 13.47 -15.79 4.62
CA PRO A 103 12.79 -15.51 5.86
C PRO A 103 12.82 -16.82 6.62
N GLN A 104 13.51 -16.82 7.76
CA GLN A 104 13.70 -18.06 8.54
C GLN A 104 12.28 -18.56 8.85
N THR A 105 11.85 -19.55 8.09
CA THR A 105 10.63 -20.34 8.35
C THR A 105 10.72 -21.10 9.69
N SER A 106 11.68 -20.73 10.54
CA SER A 106 11.91 -21.30 11.87
C SER A 106 11.43 -20.40 13.02
N GLU A 107 10.83 -19.23 12.75
CA GLU A 107 10.14 -18.52 13.82
C GLU A 107 8.88 -19.28 14.19
N SER A 108 8.78 -19.68 15.46
CA SER A 108 7.58 -20.31 16.00
C SER A 108 6.34 -19.50 15.65
N PRO A 109 5.19 -20.14 15.38
CA PRO A 109 3.93 -19.42 15.11
C PRO A 109 3.67 -18.38 16.19
N VAL A 110 3.14 -17.20 15.77
CA VAL A 110 2.79 -16.14 16.72
C VAL A 110 1.72 -16.69 17.68
N SER A 111 1.97 -16.50 18.98
CA SER A 111 1.01 -16.98 19.99
C SER A 111 -0.27 -16.15 19.93
N PRO A 112 -1.45 -16.78 19.82
CA PRO A 112 -2.74 -16.08 19.95
C PRO A 112 -2.87 -15.29 21.27
N ALA A 113 -2.18 -15.73 22.33
CA ALA A 113 -2.20 -15.06 23.63
C ALA A 113 -1.70 -13.61 23.58
N LEU A 114 -0.81 -13.27 22.63
CA LEU A 114 -0.36 -11.89 22.44
C LEU A 114 -1.48 -10.97 21.90
N LEU A 115 -2.35 -11.51 21.05
CA LEU A 115 -3.53 -10.80 20.58
C LEU A 115 -4.56 -10.70 21.71
N ASP A 116 -4.79 -11.80 22.46
CA ASP A 116 -5.72 -11.81 23.59
C ASP A 116 -5.36 -10.80 24.67
N GLU A 117 -4.08 -10.69 25.00
CA GLU A 117 -3.58 -9.68 25.94
C GLU A 117 -3.96 -8.25 25.48
N ALA A 118 -3.80 -7.96 24.19
CA ALA A 118 -4.12 -6.65 23.65
C ALA A 118 -5.62 -6.35 23.57
N LEU A 119 -6.45 -7.38 23.55
CA LEU A 119 -7.94 -7.28 23.52
C LEU A 119 -8.56 -7.35 24.93
N ALA A 120 -7.80 -7.74 25.95
CA ALA A 120 -8.33 -7.94 27.29
C ALA A 120 -8.69 -6.63 28.01
N GLY A 121 -9.78 -6.66 28.78
CA GLY A 121 -10.24 -5.57 29.65
C GLY A 121 -11.55 -4.93 29.18
N THR A 122 -12.10 -4.09 30.06
CA THR A 122 -13.26 -3.26 29.72
C THR A 122 -12.86 -2.10 28.82
N GLN A 123 -13.83 -1.41 28.23
CA GLN A 123 -13.58 -0.23 27.43
C GLN A 123 -12.80 0.85 28.21
N GLU A 124 -13.16 1.06 29.50
CA GLU A 124 -12.53 2.03 30.37
C GLU A 124 -11.06 1.65 30.67
N GLU A 125 -10.78 0.36 30.93
CA GLU A 125 -9.42 -0.13 31.17
C GLU A 125 -8.55 0.00 29.90
N ILE A 126 -9.13 -0.28 28.74
CA ILE A 126 -8.46 -0.12 27.46
C ILE A 126 -8.16 1.36 27.21
N ALA A 127 -9.15 2.24 27.36
CA ALA A 127 -8.97 3.68 27.19
C ALA A 127 -7.88 4.24 28.13
N ALA A 128 -7.91 3.87 29.41
CA ALA A 128 -6.92 4.28 30.38
C ALA A 128 -5.49 3.85 29.98
N SER A 129 -5.34 2.60 29.51
CA SER A 129 -4.07 2.08 29.01
C SER A 129 -3.57 2.85 27.78
N VAL A 130 -4.45 3.15 26.83
CA VAL A 130 -4.11 3.92 25.63
C VAL A 130 -3.65 5.34 26.02
N TRP A 131 -4.36 6.01 26.95
CA TRP A 131 -3.96 7.34 27.45
C TRP A 131 -2.60 7.34 28.12
N GLU A 132 -2.31 6.32 28.95
CA GLU A 132 -1.02 6.18 29.60
C GLU A 132 0.13 6.06 28.58
N HIS A 133 -0.06 5.22 27.56
CA HIS A 133 0.94 5.02 26.51
C HIS A 133 1.07 6.23 25.59
N LEU A 134 -0.05 6.90 25.25
CA LEU A 134 -0.05 8.12 24.46
C LEU A 134 0.73 9.25 25.14
N ALA A 135 0.56 9.44 26.47
CA ALA A 135 1.31 10.42 27.23
C ALA A 135 2.82 10.16 27.17
N ARG A 136 3.23 8.90 27.38
CA ARG A 136 4.65 8.49 27.27
C ARG A 136 5.21 8.65 25.86
N TRP A 137 4.38 8.35 24.85
CA TRP A 137 4.76 8.50 23.44
C TRP A 137 4.89 9.97 23.05
N GLY A 138 3.98 10.84 23.51
CA GLY A 138 4.01 12.28 23.31
C GLY A 138 5.31 12.92 23.85
N GLU A 139 5.76 12.50 25.03
CA GLU A 139 7.05 12.94 25.59
C GLU A 139 8.25 12.57 24.71
N ARG A 140 8.22 11.39 24.10
CA ARG A 140 9.27 10.92 23.16
C ARG A 140 9.18 11.61 21.80
N SER A 141 7.97 11.88 21.30
CA SER A 141 7.72 12.47 19.99
C SER A 141 7.80 14.00 19.97
N ALA A 142 7.83 14.66 21.14
CA ALA A 142 8.06 16.11 21.23
C ALA A 142 9.33 16.56 20.47
N ARG A 143 10.26 15.65 20.23
CA ARG A 143 11.45 15.85 19.39
C ARG A 143 11.20 15.70 17.89
N SER A 144 10.13 15.01 17.45
CA SER A 144 9.84 14.71 16.04
C SER A 144 8.76 15.58 15.40
N ARG A 145 8.05 16.42 16.16
CA ARG A 145 7.03 17.41 15.70
C ARG A 145 5.88 16.83 14.85
N VAL A 146 5.57 15.56 14.94
CA VAL A 146 4.46 14.96 14.19
C VAL A 146 3.37 14.54 15.17
N ASP A 147 2.31 15.31 15.26
CA ASP A 147 1.10 14.87 15.97
C ASP A 147 0.26 14.04 15.00
N TYR A 148 0.56 12.75 14.93
CA TYR A 148 -0.07 11.80 13.99
C TYR A 148 -1.60 11.75 14.15
N TRP A 149 -2.11 11.96 15.34
CA TRP A 149 -3.54 11.86 15.62
C TRP A 149 -4.34 13.01 15.04
N GLU A 150 -3.72 14.19 14.90
CA GLU A 150 -4.36 15.33 14.22
C GLU A 150 -4.35 15.19 12.70
N THR A 151 -3.53 14.28 12.16
CA THR A 151 -3.41 14.05 10.71
C THR A 151 -4.47 13.10 10.17
N TYR A 152 -5.14 12.33 11.05
CA TYR A 152 -6.15 11.33 10.67
C TYR A 152 -7.52 11.63 11.32
N PRO A 153 -8.27 12.63 10.82
CA PRO A 153 -9.58 13.00 11.36
C PRO A 153 -10.63 11.89 11.23
N LEU A 154 -10.36 10.85 10.46
CA LEU A 154 -11.25 9.69 10.27
C LEU A 154 -11.46 8.89 11.55
N TRP A 155 -10.48 8.86 12.45
CA TRP A 155 -10.60 8.09 13.70
C TRP A 155 -11.40 8.81 14.78
N GLY A 156 -11.61 10.12 14.64
CA GLY A 156 -12.40 10.93 15.54
C GLY A 156 -12.13 12.42 15.40
N SER A 157 -13.05 13.25 15.91
CA SER A 157 -12.94 14.70 15.87
C SER A 157 -12.00 15.29 16.95
N SER A 158 -11.54 14.46 17.88
CA SER A 158 -10.60 14.82 18.95
C SER A 158 -9.83 13.60 19.40
N LYS A 159 -8.75 13.79 20.16
CA LYS A 159 -7.98 12.69 20.75
C LYS A 159 -8.83 11.79 21.63
N GLU A 160 -9.75 12.38 22.38
CA GLU A 160 -10.70 11.66 23.23
C GLU A 160 -11.61 10.75 22.39
N ALA A 161 -12.17 11.27 21.30
CA ALA A 161 -13.04 10.50 20.41
C ALA A 161 -12.27 9.35 19.74
N VAL A 162 -11.01 9.56 19.37
CA VAL A 162 -10.14 8.50 18.82
C VAL A 162 -9.88 7.40 19.85
N VAL A 163 -9.53 7.77 21.09
CA VAL A 163 -9.28 6.80 22.18
C VAL A 163 -10.55 6.02 22.51
N GLU A 164 -11.69 6.68 22.60
CA GLU A 164 -12.99 6.04 22.85
C GLU A 164 -13.36 5.05 21.73
N SER A 165 -13.22 5.48 20.46
CA SER A 165 -13.49 4.63 19.30
C SER A 165 -12.58 3.40 19.26
N LEU A 166 -11.28 3.59 19.51
CA LEU A 166 -10.31 2.50 19.57
C LEU A 166 -10.65 1.54 20.73
N ALA A 167 -10.90 2.07 21.93
CA ALA A 167 -11.19 1.26 23.09
C ALA A 167 -12.49 0.46 22.91
N ALA A 168 -13.53 1.08 22.32
CA ALA A 168 -14.77 0.39 21.98
C ALA A 168 -14.53 -0.73 20.96
N ALA A 169 -13.75 -0.47 19.89
CA ALA A 169 -13.43 -1.47 18.88
C ALA A 169 -12.71 -2.69 19.49
N LEU A 170 -11.72 -2.46 20.35
CA LEU A 170 -10.96 -3.56 20.96
C LEU A 170 -11.77 -4.34 22.02
N SER A 171 -12.56 -3.65 22.86
CA SER A 171 -13.32 -4.30 23.95
C SER A 171 -14.55 -5.06 23.45
N HIS A 172 -15.32 -4.48 22.52
CA HIS A 172 -16.57 -5.05 22.08
C HIS A 172 -16.41 -6.12 21.00
N HIS A 173 -15.31 -6.07 20.24
CA HIS A 173 -15.09 -6.91 19.08
C HIS A 173 -13.91 -7.88 19.20
N GLY A 174 -13.50 -8.19 20.43
CA GLY A 174 -12.41 -9.14 20.68
C GLY A 174 -12.63 -10.50 20.02
N ALA A 175 -13.87 -11.00 19.99
CA ALA A 175 -14.23 -12.25 19.31
C ALA A 175 -14.08 -12.15 17.78
N ASP A 176 -14.32 -10.98 17.19
CA ASP A 176 -14.17 -10.76 15.75
C ASP A 176 -12.71 -10.67 15.34
N PHE A 177 -11.86 -10.00 16.14
CA PHE A 177 -10.41 -10.02 15.95
C PHE A 177 -9.83 -11.43 16.05
N ARG A 178 -10.32 -12.24 17.02
CA ARG A 178 -9.91 -13.63 17.15
C ARG A 178 -10.36 -14.47 15.95
N TRP A 179 -11.60 -14.30 15.50
CA TRP A 179 -12.09 -14.95 14.29
C TRP A 179 -11.22 -14.60 13.09
N LEU A 180 -10.83 -13.31 12.91
CA LEU A 180 -9.94 -12.93 11.83
C LEU A 180 -8.59 -13.63 11.96
N PHE A 181 -8.00 -13.67 13.16
CA PHE A 181 -6.71 -14.35 13.39
C PHE A 181 -6.77 -15.81 12.90
N ASP A 182 -7.84 -16.53 13.19
CA ASP A 182 -8.03 -17.92 12.79
C ASP A 182 -8.30 -18.06 11.28
N ARG A 183 -8.91 -17.05 10.66
CA ARG A 183 -9.23 -17.03 9.22
C ARG A 183 -8.08 -16.57 8.33
N LEU A 184 -7.06 -15.94 8.87
CA LEU A 184 -5.90 -15.52 8.10
C LEU A 184 -5.14 -16.74 7.55
N SER A 185 -4.76 -16.66 6.28
CA SER A 185 -4.27 -17.81 5.50
C SER A 185 -2.77 -18.03 5.63
N ASP A 186 -2.01 -17.09 6.17
CA ASP A 186 -0.58 -17.26 6.41
C ASP A 186 -0.11 -16.68 7.75
N GLU A 187 1.04 -17.08 8.17
CA GLU A 187 1.65 -16.69 9.44
C GLU A 187 2.05 -15.21 9.46
N LEU A 188 2.51 -14.67 8.33
CA LEU A 188 2.84 -13.25 8.23
C LEU A 188 1.60 -12.38 8.54
N SER A 189 0.44 -12.74 8.01
CA SER A 189 -0.81 -12.03 8.26
C SER A 189 -1.21 -12.05 9.74
N ARG A 190 -1.04 -13.18 10.44
CA ARG A 190 -1.29 -13.29 11.90
C ARG A 190 -0.34 -12.41 12.69
N ARG A 191 0.93 -12.34 12.30
CA ARG A 191 1.92 -11.44 12.88
C ARG A 191 1.57 -9.98 12.63
N VAL A 192 1.13 -9.62 11.40
CA VAL A 192 0.65 -8.27 11.08
C VAL A 192 -0.52 -7.89 11.97
N LEU A 193 -1.56 -8.73 12.05
CA LEU A 193 -2.72 -8.48 12.91
C LEU A 193 -2.31 -8.23 14.36
N THR A 194 -1.48 -9.11 14.91
CA THR A 194 -1.03 -9.01 16.30
C THR A 194 -0.20 -7.74 16.52
N ALA A 195 0.73 -7.43 15.63
CA ALA A 195 1.57 -6.23 15.73
C ALA A 195 0.76 -4.94 15.62
N VAL A 196 -0.26 -4.90 14.74
CA VAL A 196 -1.17 -3.76 14.58
C VAL A 196 -1.99 -3.53 15.85
N VAL A 197 -2.67 -4.55 16.36
CA VAL A 197 -3.53 -4.42 17.56
C VAL A 197 -2.70 -4.07 18.80
N ARG A 198 -1.52 -4.63 18.95
CA ARG A 198 -0.58 -4.25 20.04
C ARG A 198 -0.02 -2.84 19.84
N GLY A 199 0.24 -2.44 18.59
CA GLY A 199 0.62 -1.07 18.25
C GLY A 199 -0.45 -0.06 18.64
N TRP A 200 -1.72 -0.35 18.38
CA TRP A 200 -2.87 0.47 18.78
C TRP A 200 -3.04 0.53 20.30
N ARG A 201 -2.95 -0.62 20.98
CA ARG A 201 -3.20 -0.71 22.42
C ARG A 201 -2.06 -0.19 23.29
N PHE A 202 -0.83 -0.61 22.98
CA PHE A 202 0.35 -0.43 23.84
C PHE A 202 1.42 0.47 23.22
N PHE A 203 1.19 1.02 22.04
CA PHE A 203 2.20 1.76 21.26
C PHE A 203 3.48 0.93 21.01
N GLU A 204 3.34 -0.37 20.93
CA GLU A 204 4.43 -1.31 20.62
C GLU A 204 4.67 -1.35 19.11
N CYS A 205 5.28 -0.29 18.57
CA CYS A 205 5.49 -0.16 17.13
C CYS A 205 6.76 -0.87 16.62
N ALA A 206 7.65 -1.33 17.51
CA ALA A 206 8.86 -2.06 17.11
C ALA A 206 8.56 -3.37 16.32
N PRO A 207 7.55 -4.20 16.68
CA PRO A 207 7.18 -5.39 15.91
C PRO A 207 6.69 -5.09 14.50
N LEU A 208 6.14 -3.88 14.23
CA LEU A 208 5.69 -3.47 12.90
C LEU A 208 6.82 -3.48 11.87
N ARG A 209 8.06 -3.15 12.30
CA ARG A 209 9.24 -3.22 11.41
C ARG A 209 9.51 -4.64 10.93
N GLY A 210 9.31 -5.64 11.80
CA GLY A 210 9.54 -7.05 11.50
C GLY A 210 8.50 -7.67 10.55
N VAL A 211 7.33 -7.06 10.43
CA VAL A 211 6.22 -7.55 9.60
C VAL A 211 5.96 -6.66 8.38
N ARG A 212 6.76 -5.60 8.18
CA ARG A 212 6.60 -4.69 7.06
C ARG A 212 6.91 -5.38 5.75
N GLU A 213 5.97 -5.30 4.79
CA GLU A 213 6.22 -5.77 3.44
C GLU A 213 7.14 -4.78 2.71
N SER A 214 8.22 -5.29 2.16
CA SER A 214 9.22 -4.49 1.43
C SER A 214 9.56 -5.08 0.05
N ARG A 215 8.98 -6.22 -0.30
CA ARG A 215 9.23 -6.91 -1.58
C ARG A 215 8.26 -6.47 -2.67
N TYR A 216 7.04 -6.12 -2.26
CA TYR A 216 5.95 -5.79 -3.17
C TYR A 216 5.40 -4.41 -2.86
N ASP A 217 4.90 -3.74 -3.88
CA ASP A 217 4.16 -2.50 -3.74
C ASP A 217 2.79 -2.77 -3.07
N ASP A 218 2.21 -1.74 -2.48
CA ASP A 218 0.88 -1.77 -1.89
C ASP A 218 -0.12 -2.38 -2.89
N TYR A 219 -1.04 -3.20 -2.40
CA TYR A 219 -2.10 -3.91 -3.15
C TYR A 219 -1.61 -5.02 -4.10
N PHE A 220 -0.31 -5.15 -4.41
CA PHE A 220 0.21 -6.01 -5.47
C PHE A 220 1.25 -7.03 -4.99
N ASP A 221 0.88 -7.86 -4.00
CA ASP A 221 1.70 -9.01 -3.59
C ASP A 221 1.72 -10.06 -4.71
N LEU A 222 2.85 -10.16 -5.43
CA LEU A 222 2.99 -11.04 -6.59
C LEU A 222 3.04 -12.54 -6.23
N ASP A 223 3.29 -12.89 -4.97
CA ASP A 223 3.17 -14.28 -4.50
C ASP A 223 1.69 -14.69 -4.40
N LEU A 224 0.81 -13.74 -4.10
CA LEU A 224 -0.63 -13.95 -3.98
C LEU A 224 -1.38 -13.67 -5.29
N PHE A 225 -0.97 -12.63 -6.00
CA PHE A 225 -1.56 -12.18 -7.26
C PHE A 225 -0.55 -12.33 -8.41
N PRO A 226 -0.24 -13.57 -8.86
CA PRO A 226 0.79 -13.80 -9.86
C PRO A 226 0.46 -13.15 -11.20
N ARG A 227 1.50 -12.81 -11.96
CA ARG A 227 1.38 -12.32 -13.34
C ARG A 227 0.71 -13.33 -14.26
N GLY A 228 0.20 -12.89 -15.40
CA GLY A 228 -0.24 -13.76 -16.48
C GLY A 228 -1.74 -13.78 -16.72
N ARG A 229 -2.55 -12.96 -16.06
CA ARG A 229 -3.97 -12.79 -16.35
C ARG A 229 -4.22 -11.41 -16.95
N GLN A 230 -5.18 -11.34 -17.89
CA GLN A 230 -5.72 -10.08 -18.35
C GLN A 230 -6.87 -9.69 -17.42
N GLU A 231 -6.70 -8.58 -16.70
CA GLU A 231 -7.60 -8.15 -15.64
C GLU A 231 -8.57 -7.07 -16.13
N VAL A 232 -9.79 -7.11 -15.60
CA VAL A 232 -10.71 -5.96 -15.57
C VAL A 232 -10.69 -5.45 -14.13
N LEU A 233 -10.10 -4.27 -13.94
CA LEU A 233 -9.84 -3.71 -12.61
C LEU A 233 -10.78 -2.55 -12.31
N ALA A 234 -11.24 -2.47 -11.07
CA ALA A 234 -11.81 -1.25 -10.48
C ALA A 234 -10.88 -0.75 -9.36
N ASP A 235 -10.38 0.46 -9.52
CA ASP A 235 -9.52 1.18 -8.56
C ASP A 235 -10.33 2.31 -7.94
N LEU A 236 -10.77 2.11 -6.72
CA LEU A 236 -11.53 3.09 -5.94
C LEU A 236 -10.58 3.89 -5.06
N GLY A 237 -10.54 5.20 -5.28
CA GLY A 237 -9.51 6.09 -4.73
C GLY A 237 -8.23 6.01 -5.56
N ALA A 238 -8.34 6.29 -6.85
CA ALA A 238 -7.21 6.19 -7.79
C ALA A 238 -6.22 7.38 -7.67
N PHE A 239 -6.54 8.36 -6.84
CA PHE A 239 -5.73 9.54 -6.54
C PHE A 239 -5.12 10.17 -7.80
N THR A 240 -3.80 10.18 -7.94
CA THR A 240 -3.09 10.75 -9.10
C THR A 240 -2.68 9.70 -10.14
N GLY A 241 -3.08 8.44 -9.95
CA GLY A 241 -2.74 7.31 -10.81
C GLY A 241 -1.47 6.56 -10.41
N ASP A 242 -1.01 6.74 -9.19
CA ASP A 242 0.13 6.03 -8.61
C ASP A 242 -0.13 4.53 -8.50
N THR A 243 -1.33 4.12 -8.02
CA THR A 243 -1.76 2.71 -8.04
C THR A 243 -1.75 2.12 -9.46
N PHE A 244 -2.26 2.88 -10.44
CA PHE A 244 -2.24 2.45 -11.84
C PHE A 244 -0.80 2.25 -12.35
N LEU A 245 0.10 3.19 -12.08
CA LEU A 245 1.49 3.08 -12.47
C LEU A 245 2.19 1.90 -11.78
N SER A 246 1.90 1.68 -10.50
CA SER A 246 2.37 0.51 -9.77
C SER A 246 1.84 -0.79 -10.39
N TYR A 247 0.56 -0.85 -10.76
CA TYR A 247 0.01 -1.99 -11.50
C TYR A 247 0.76 -2.24 -12.80
N VAL A 248 0.95 -1.21 -13.62
CA VAL A 248 1.67 -1.33 -14.90
C VAL A 248 3.13 -1.76 -14.69
N LYS A 249 3.79 -1.24 -13.69
CA LYS A 249 5.16 -1.63 -13.30
C LYS A 249 5.24 -3.12 -12.94
N ASN A 250 4.29 -3.61 -12.16
CA ASN A 250 4.31 -4.98 -11.65
C ASN A 250 3.81 -6.00 -12.68
N TYR A 251 2.79 -5.68 -13.47
CA TYR A 251 2.11 -6.62 -14.36
C TYR A 251 2.35 -6.34 -15.86
N GLY A 252 2.69 -5.10 -16.21
CA GLY A 252 2.85 -4.66 -17.59
C GLY A 252 1.60 -4.00 -18.16
N SER A 253 1.81 -3.06 -19.10
CA SER A 253 0.73 -2.27 -19.71
C SER A 253 -0.25 -3.07 -20.60
N LEU A 254 0.07 -4.32 -20.91
CA LEU A 254 -0.79 -5.21 -21.69
C LEU A 254 -1.57 -6.23 -20.83
N SER A 255 -1.36 -6.21 -19.50
CA SER A 255 -1.95 -7.19 -18.58
C SER A 255 -3.40 -6.91 -18.19
N TYR A 256 -3.94 -5.73 -18.51
CA TYR A 256 -5.36 -5.42 -18.26
C TYR A 256 -6.16 -5.29 -19.56
N LEU A 257 -7.41 -5.73 -19.49
CA LEU A 257 -8.43 -5.53 -20.53
C LEU A 257 -9.10 -4.17 -20.36
N ARG A 258 -9.37 -3.79 -19.12
CA ARG A 258 -9.97 -2.51 -18.74
C ARG A 258 -9.53 -2.11 -17.34
N TYR A 259 -9.33 -0.82 -17.14
CA TYR A 259 -9.00 -0.23 -15.85
C TYR A 259 -9.97 0.90 -15.56
N TYR A 260 -10.86 0.72 -14.59
CA TYR A 260 -11.79 1.73 -14.11
C TYR A 260 -11.16 2.44 -12.92
N ALA A 261 -10.98 3.75 -13.00
CA ALA A 261 -10.37 4.56 -11.96
C ALA A 261 -11.37 5.59 -11.43
N TYR A 262 -11.67 5.54 -10.15
CA TYR A 262 -12.58 6.44 -9.44
C TYR A 262 -11.78 7.38 -8.55
N GLU A 263 -11.99 8.68 -8.74
CA GLU A 263 -11.36 9.73 -7.94
C GLU A 263 -12.35 10.89 -7.75
N ILE A 264 -12.47 11.38 -6.51
CA ILE A 264 -13.50 12.37 -6.14
C ILE A 264 -13.02 13.82 -6.30
N THR A 265 -11.74 14.10 -6.04
CA THR A 265 -11.21 15.47 -6.03
C THR A 265 -10.86 15.93 -7.44
N ALA A 266 -11.18 17.19 -7.76
CA ALA A 266 -10.92 17.75 -9.09
C ALA A 266 -9.42 17.78 -9.41
N GLU A 267 -8.57 18.14 -8.44
CA GLU A 267 -7.12 18.24 -8.64
C GLU A 267 -6.50 16.88 -8.91
N SER A 268 -6.81 15.89 -8.06
CA SER A 268 -6.28 14.52 -8.22
C SER A 268 -6.81 13.87 -9.49
N TYR A 269 -8.09 14.03 -9.81
CA TYR A 269 -8.69 13.54 -11.06
C TYR A 269 -8.01 14.13 -12.31
N GLN A 270 -7.68 15.42 -12.30
CA GLN A 270 -6.95 16.04 -13.40
C GLN A 270 -5.55 15.41 -13.57
N ARG A 271 -4.84 15.18 -12.48
CA ARG A 271 -3.52 14.52 -12.50
C ARG A 271 -3.65 13.07 -12.95
N LEU A 272 -4.62 12.34 -12.43
CA LEU A 272 -4.96 10.97 -12.86
C LEU A 272 -5.18 10.90 -14.37
N SER A 273 -5.94 11.85 -14.93
CA SER A 273 -6.18 11.93 -16.37
C SER A 273 -4.88 12.13 -17.17
N GLN A 274 -3.98 12.98 -16.68
CA GLN A 274 -2.67 13.19 -17.31
C GLN A 274 -1.77 11.94 -17.21
N THR A 275 -1.73 11.32 -16.03
CA THR A 275 -0.94 10.11 -15.78
C THR A 275 -1.37 8.96 -16.68
N THR A 276 -2.69 8.79 -16.86
CA THR A 276 -3.24 7.65 -17.61
C THR A 276 -3.41 7.90 -19.11
N ALA A 277 -3.29 9.16 -19.57
CA ALA A 277 -3.48 9.54 -20.98
C ALA A 277 -2.67 8.71 -21.99
N PRO A 278 -1.42 8.28 -21.72
CA PRO A 278 -0.67 7.43 -22.63
C PRO A 278 -1.17 5.98 -22.74
N TYR A 279 -2.06 5.56 -21.85
CA TYR A 279 -2.46 4.16 -21.70
C TYR A 279 -3.88 3.94 -22.24
N PRO A 280 -4.07 3.00 -23.16
CA PRO A 280 -5.39 2.68 -23.70
C PRO A 280 -6.23 1.92 -22.67
N ARG A 281 -7.55 1.93 -22.84
CA ARG A 281 -8.49 1.10 -22.04
C ARG A 281 -8.62 1.51 -20.57
N VAL A 282 -8.20 2.71 -20.20
CA VAL A 282 -8.47 3.32 -18.90
C VAL A 282 -9.76 4.13 -18.98
N VAL A 283 -10.65 3.90 -18.02
CA VAL A 283 -11.95 4.59 -17.90
C VAL A 283 -11.96 5.37 -16.60
N LEU A 284 -11.98 6.69 -16.70
CA LEU A 284 -11.96 7.58 -15.57
C LEU A 284 -13.37 7.95 -15.11
N ARG A 285 -13.61 7.96 -13.82
CA ARG A 285 -14.86 8.33 -13.17
C ARG A 285 -14.60 9.34 -12.08
N ARG A 286 -15.12 10.56 -12.21
CA ARG A 286 -15.10 11.52 -11.12
C ARG A 286 -16.35 11.32 -10.24
N LYS A 287 -16.37 10.19 -9.52
CA LYS A 287 -17.47 9.74 -8.68
C LYS A 287 -16.93 9.08 -7.41
N GLY A 288 -17.70 9.17 -6.34
CA GLY A 288 -17.46 8.37 -5.13
C GLY A 288 -18.06 6.98 -5.28
N ALA A 289 -17.31 5.96 -4.83
CA ALA A 289 -17.86 4.61 -4.70
C ALA A 289 -18.63 4.50 -3.39
N GLY A 290 -19.84 3.94 -3.45
CA GLY A 290 -20.72 3.79 -2.30
C GLY A 290 -21.71 2.65 -2.48
N GLU A 291 -22.70 2.58 -1.60
CA GLU A 291 -23.72 1.54 -1.63
C GLU A 291 -24.73 1.70 -2.79
N GLY A 292 -24.88 2.91 -3.32
CA GLY A 292 -25.82 3.21 -4.39
C GLY A 292 -25.68 4.65 -4.90
N PRO A 293 -26.54 5.04 -5.84
CA PRO A 293 -26.54 6.38 -6.39
C PRO A 293 -26.93 7.41 -5.31
N GLY A 294 -26.22 8.54 -5.32
CA GLY A 294 -26.47 9.64 -4.39
C GLY A 294 -25.57 10.82 -4.63
N THR A 295 -25.64 11.78 -3.72
CA THR A 295 -24.76 12.95 -3.71
C THR A 295 -24.25 13.14 -2.29
N MET A 296 -22.96 13.35 -2.14
CA MET A 296 -22.31 13.56 -0.85
C MET A 296 -21.44 14.83 -0.86
N ALA A 297 -21.34 15.47 0.30
CA ALA A 297 -20.45 16.61 0.46
C ALA A 297 -19.00 16.16 0.59
N LEU A 298 -18.11 16.81 -0.16
CA LEU A 298 -16.67 16.59 -0.10
C LEU A 298 -16.07 17.41 1.03
N HIS A 299 -15.40 16.75 1.98
CA HIS A 299 -14.65 17.41 3.04
C HIS A 299 -13.15 17.25 2.76
N ALA A 300 -12.46 18.38 2.65
CA ALA A 300 -11.02 18.40 2.51
C ALA A 300 -10.37 17.93 3.81
N GLY A 301 -9.56 16.87 3.74
CA GLY A 301 -8.73 16.39 4.83
C GLY A 301 -7.51 17.30 5.07
N ALA A 302 -6.82 17.07 6.17
CA ALA A 302 -5.59 17.79 6.52
C ALA A 302 -4.47 17.54 5.48
N ASN A 303 -4.48 16.38 4.85
CA ASN A 303 -3.63 16.03 3.70
C ASN A 303 -4.49 15.90 2.43
N LYS A 304 -3.92 16.21 1.26
CA LYS A 304 -4.63 16.15 -0.04
C LYS A 304 -5.13 14.75 -0.41
N SER A 305 -4.59 13.71 0.19
CA SER A 305 -5.02 12.31 0.02
C SER A 305 -6.15 11.88 0.96
N ALA A 306 -6.36 12.58 2.08
CA ALA A 306 -7.32 12.21 3.11
C ALA A 306 -8.66 12.96 2.97
N ASN A 307 -9.25 12.96 1.77
CA ASN A 307 -10.54 13.61 1.52
C ASN A 307 -11.68 12.63 1.75
N THR A 308 -12.66 13.02 2.57
CA THR A 308 -13.79 12.17 2.93
C THR A 308 -15.11 12.68 2.37
N LEU A 309 -16.09 11.79 2.24
CA LEU A 309 -17.46 12.12 1.87
C LEU A 309 -18.40 11.94 3.08
N SER A 310 -19.32 12.87 3.29
CA SER A 310 -20.37 12.74 4.30
C SER A 310 -21.76 13.11 3.78
N LYS A 311 -22.78 12.55 4.41
CA LYS A 311 -24.20 12.96 4.18
C LYS A 311 -24.44 14.24 4.97
N GLY A 312 -24.68 15.34 4.29
CA GLY A 312 -25.07 16.62 4.91
C GLY A 312 -24.85 17.82 3.98
N GLU A 313 -25.74 18.79 4.02
CA GLU A 313 -25.60 20.05 3.31
C GLU A 313 -24.73 21.00 4.16
N THR A 314 -23.48 21.20 3.75
CA THR A 314 -22.73 22.39 4.13
C THR A 314 -22.80 23.38 2.97
N GLN A 315 -23.26 24.59 3.21
CA GLN A 315 -23.55 25.63 2.20
C GLN A 315 -22.36 26.03 1.31
N SER A 316 -21.18 25.45 1.48
CA SER A 316 -19.96 25.76 0.73
C SER A 316 -19.13 24.55 0.29
N ALA A 317 -19.58 23.32 0.55
CA ALA A 317 -18.82 22.12 0.17
C ALA A 317 -19.11 21.72 -1.28
N GLU A 318 -18.06 21.31 -2.01
CA GLU A 318 -18.21 20.67 -3.31
C GLU A 318 -19.01 19.35 -3.12
N THR A 319 -19.97 19.11 -4.02
CA THR A 319 -20.77 17.88 -3.99
C THR A 319 -20.29 16.89 -5.04
N ILE A 320 -20.19 15.61 -4.64
CA ILE A 320 -19.73 14.51 -5.48
C ILE A 320 -20.88 13.51 -5.65
N GLU A 321 -21.11 13.12 -6.90
CA GLU A 321 -22.00 11.99 -7.24
C GLU A 321 -21.39 10.70 -6.70
N THR A 322 -22.21 9.86 -6.06
CA THR A 322 -21.82 8.50 -5.64
C THR A 322 -22.56 7.45 -6.44
N VAL A 323 -21.92 6.30 -6.64
CA VAL A 323 -22.48 5.16 -7.39
C VAL A 323 -22.15 3.84 -6.71
N ALA A 324 -22.99 2.84 -6.92
CA ALA A 324 -22.61 1.45 -6.71
C ALA A 324 -21.85 0.93 -7.94
N LEU A 325 -20.80 0.15 -7.73
CA LEU A 325 -20.08 -0.48 -8.85
C LEU A 325 -20.98 -1.44 -9.62
N ASP A 326 -21.88 -2.13 -8.92
CA ASP A 326 -22.86 -3.04 -9.51
C ASP A 326 -23.76 -2.38 -10.57
N ASP A 327 -23.95 -1.05 -10.47
CA ASP A 327 -24.76 -0.25 -11.42
C ASP A 327 -23.90 0.49 -12.47
N ASP A 328 -22.65 0.88 -12.14
CA ASP A 328 -21.80 1.70 -13.02
C ASP A 328 -20.92 0.85 -13.96
N ILE A 329 -20.62 -0.41 -13.62
CA ILE A 329 -19.78 -1.32 -14.41
C ILE A 329 -20.61 -2.53 -14.87
N GLY A 330 -20.84 -2.62 -16.18
CA GLY A 330 -21.63 -3.71 -16.76
C GLY A 330 -20.82 -4.94 -17.22
N GLU A 331 -19.50 -4.94 -17.07
CA GLU A 331 -18.63 -6.08 -17.43
C GLU A 331 -18.06 -6.77 -16.20
N PRO A 332 -17.73 -8.08 -16.26
CA PRO A 332 -17.21 -8.82 -15.13
C PRO A 332 -15.90 -8.23 -14.60
N LEU A 333 -15.84 -8.00 -13.29
CA LEU A 333 -14.64 -7.55 -12.61
C LEU A 333 -13.80 -8.73 -12.14
N THR A 334 -12.48 -8.64 -12.31
CA THR A 334 -11.52 -9.66 -11.87
C THR A 334 -10.64 -9.18 -10.70
N PHE A 335 -10.56 -7.86 -10.50
CA PHE A 335 -9.80 -7.24 -9.44
C PHE A 335 -10.49 -5.96 -8.97
N ILE A 336 -10.65 -5.79 -7.65
CA ILE A 336 -11.16 -4.56 -7.04
C ILE A 336 -10.16 -4.09 -5.97
N LYS A 337 -9.67 -2.85 -6.09
CA LYS A 337 -8.89 -2.16 -5.06
C LYS A 337 -9.76 -1.08 -4.43
N MET A 338 -9.69 -0.93 -3.11
CA MET A 338 -10.36 0.15 -2.37
C MET A 338 -9.39 0.81 -1.40
N ASP A 339 -9.27 2.11 -1.55
CA ASP A 339 -8.59 3.02 -0.63
C ASP A 339 -9.32 4.37 -0.72
N ILE A 340 -10.39 4.50 0.04
CA ILE A 340 -11.42 5.54 -0.10
C ILE A 340 -11.79 6.20 1.23
N GLU A 341 -10.81 6.24 2.12
CA GLU A 341 -10.84 7.09 3.31
C GLU A 341 -12.06 6.84 4.21
N GLY A 342 -12.38 5.55 4.46
CA GLY A 342 -13.41 5.12 5.40
C GLY A 342 -14.77 4.80 4.77
N ALA A 343 -14.91 4.87 3.44
CA ALA A 343 -16.13 4.47 2.73
C ALA A 343 -16.14 3.00 2.27
N GLU A 344 -15.11 2.21 2.64
CA GLU A 344 -14.89 0.84 2.15
C GLU A 344 -16.08 -0.08 2.41
N GLN A 345 -16.70 0.01 3.59
CA GLN A 345 -17.89 -0.80 3.92
C GLN A 345 -19.08 -0.51 2.98
N ALA A 346 -19.32 0.78 2.67
CA ALA A 346 -20.40 1.18 1.77
C ALA A 346 -20.10 0.76 0.33
N ALA A 347 -18.86 0.95 -0.13
CA ALA A 347 -18.43 0.52 -1.46
C ALA A 347 -18.47 -1.00 -1.62
N LEU A 348 -18.11 -1.76 -0.59
CA LEU A 348 -18.20 -3.23 -0.60
C LEU A 348 -19.64 -3.71 -0.74
N ARG A 349 -20.62 -3.04 -0.12
CA ARG A 349 -22.06 -3.31 -0.35
C ARG A 349 -22.45 -2.99 -1.79
N GLY A 350 -21.96 -1.88 -2.35
CA GLY A 350 -22.25 -1.44 -3.73
C GLY A 350 -21.55 -2.27 -4.83
N CYS A 351 -20.67 -3.21 -4.49
CA CYS A 351 -20.08 -4.16 -5.42
C CYS A 351 -20.42 -5.62 -5.09
N SER A 352 -21.45 -5.84 -4.26
CA SER A 352 -21.79 -7.14 -3.73
C SER A 352 -22.19 -8.16 -4.79
N GLN A 353 -22.79 -7.73 -5.93
CA GLN A 353 -23.15 -8.61 -7.04
C GLN A 353 -21.91 -9.05 -7.82
N HIS A 354 -20.97 -8.11 -8.11
CA HIS A 354 -19.68 -8.46 -8.70
C HIS A 354 -18.94 -9.48 -7.83
N ILE A 355 -18.90 -9.28 -6.50
CA ILE A 355 -18.24 -10.21 -5.60
C ILE A 355 -18.89 -11.60 -5.64
N ARG A 356 -20.23 -11.67 -5.62
CA ARG A 356 -20.94 -12.96 -5.66
C ARG A 356 -20.79 -13.70 -6.99
N LYS A 357 -20.86 -12.98 -8.10
CA LYS A 357 -20.89 -13.59 -9.43
C LYS A 357 -19.50 -13.89 -9.97
N GLU A 358 -18.64 -12.87 -9.99
CA GLU A 358 -17.33 -12.94 -10.65
C GLU A 358 -16.21 -13.37 -9.69
N ARG A 359 -16.41 -13.20 -8.37
CA ARG A 359 -15.44 -13.55 -7.34
C ARG A 359 -14.07 -12.91 -7.61
N PRO A 360 -13.98 -11.56 -7.73
CA PRO A 360 -12.74 -10.88 -8.03
C PRO A 360 -11.72 -11.04 -6.91
N LYS A 361 -10.46 -10.85 -7.23
CA LYS A 361 -9.43 -10.57 -6.23
C LYS A 361 -9.73 -9.22 -5.59
N LEU A 362 -9.52 -9.10 -4.27
CA LEU A 362 -9.78 -7.85 -3.55
C LEU A 362 -8.49 -7.39 -2.85
N ALA A 363 -8.21 -6.09 -2.93
CA ALA A 363 -7.14 -5.42 -2.20
C ALA A 363 -7.72 -4.17 -1.55
N LEU A 364 -7.92 -4.22 -0.23
CA LEU A 364 -8.69 -3.21 0.51
C LEU A 364 -7.83 -2.58 1.60
N SER A 365 -7.83 -1.25 1.72
CA SER A 365 -7.32 -0.57 2.89
C SER A 365 -8.22 -0.84 4.09
N VAL A 366 -7.62 -1.28 5.22
CA VAL A 366 -8.37 -1.70 6.42
C VAL A 366 -7.92 -0.96 7.69
N TYR A 367 -7.48 0.29 7.52
CA TYR A 367 -6.96 1.11 8.62
C TYR A 367 -7.70 2.43 8.83
N HIS A 368 -8.66 2.76 7.97
CA HIS A 368 -9.42 4.01 8.09
C HIS A 368 -10.42 4.00 9.24
N ASN A 369 -10.99 2.85 9.55
CA ASN A 369 -11.78 2.63 10.78
C ASN A 369 -11.19 1.44 11.53
N PHE A 370 -11.12 1.49 12.86
CA PHE A 370 -10.57 0.39 13.66
C PHE A 370 -11.30 -0.94 13.47
N GLU A 371 -12.58 -0.88 13.11
CA GLU A 371 -13.41 -2.06 12.84
C GLU A 371 -13.14 -2.68 11.46
N ASP A 372 -12.66 -1.92 10.47
CA ASP A 372 -12.51 -2.39 9.10
C ASP A 372 -11.58 -3.60 9.01
N LEU A 373 -10.62 -3.71 9.95
CA LEU A 373 -9.66 -4.80 10.01
C LEU A 373 -10.35 -6.18 10.08
N TRP A 374 -11.44 -6.32 10.82
CA TRP A 374 -12.22 -7.56 10.92
C TRP A 374 -13.55 -7.52 10.16
N LYS A 375 -14.14 -6.35 10.03
CA LYS A 375 -15.49 -6.18 9.48
C LYS A 375 -15.55 -6.40 7.97
N LEU A 376 -14.59 -5.85 7.24
CA LEU A 376 -14.50 -6.08 5.78
C LEU A 376 -14.29 -7.57 5.45
N PRO A 377 -13.38 -8.32 6.10
CA PRO A 377 -13.30 -9.77 5.92
C PRO A 377 -14.62 -10.51 6.25
N ARG A 378 -15.32 -10.10 7.31
CA ARG A 378 -16.65 -10.67 7.66
C ARG A 378 -17.67 -10.46 6.54
N MET A 379 -17.76 -9.23 6.03
CA MET A 379 -18.68 -8.89 4.93
C MET A 379 -18.36 -9.71 3.68
N ILE A 380 -17.08 -9.91 3.35
CA ILE A 380 -16.67 -10.73 2.20
C ILE A 380 -17.05 -12.20 2.43
N GLU A 381 -16.79 -12.74 3.62
CA GLU A 381 -17.14 -14.13 3.97
C GLU A 381 -18.65 -14.37 3.91
N GLU A 382 -19.47 -13.40 4.31
CA GLU A 382 -20.94 -13.46 4.21
C GLU A 382 -21.43 -13.41 2.75
N LEU A 383 -20.74 -12.65 1.89
CA LEU A 383 -21.07 -12.57 0.47
C LEU A 383 -20.72 -13.86 -0.26
N VAL A 384 -19.51 -14.37 -0.03
CA VAL A 384 -18.98 -15.59 -0.66
C VAL A 384 -18.05 -16.30 0.34
N PRO A 385 -18.54 -17.35 1.00
CA PRO A 385 -17.70 -18.16 1.90
C PRO A 385 -16.49 -18.77 1.19
N GLY A 386 -15.37 -18.82 1.92
CA GLY A 386 -14.16 -19.50 1.45
C GLY A 386 -13.13 -18.61 0.76
N TYR A 387 -13.31 -17.29 0.77
CA TYR A 387 -12.21 -16.40 0.43
C TYR A 387 -11.04 -16.64 1.39
N ARG A 388 -9.81 -16.57 0.86
CA ARG A 388 -8.58 -16.66 1.64
C ARG A 388 -8.11 -15.24 1.94
N PHE A 389 -7.90 -14.93 3.21
CA PHE A 389 -7.55 -13.61 3.69
C PHE A 389 -6.08 -13.51 4.06
N PHE A 390 -5.45 -12.42 3.64
CA PHE A 390 -4.07 -12.09 3.95
C PHE A 390 -3.99 -10.62 4.36
N LEU A 391 -3.13 -10.30 5.32
CA LEU A 391 -2.82 -8.93 5.70
C LEU A 391 -1.38 -8.61 5.32
N ARG A 392 -1.19 -7.41 4.77
CA ARG A 392 0.13 -6.85 4.50
C ARG A 392 0.24 -5.47 5.13
N TYR A 393 1.40 -5.16 5.65
CA TYR A 393 1.70 -3.91 6.32
C TYR A 393 2.75 -3.14 5.56
N HIS A 394 2.42 -1.95 5.10
CA HIS A 394 3.32 -1.07 4.33
C HIS A 394 3.68 0.21 5.09
N GLY A 395 3.02 0.46 6.22
CA GLY A 395 3.15 1.67 7.01
C GLY A 395 4.50 1.87 7.70
N GLY A 396 4.60 3.00 8.38
CA GLY A 396 5.74 3.37 9.21
C GLY A 396 5.81 2.63 10.54
N ASP A 397 6.69 3.07 11.41
CA ASP A 397 6.91 2.48 12.73
C ASP A 397 6.50 3.41 13.89
N LEU A 398 5.69 4.43 13.59
CA LEU A 398 5.16 5.36 14.60
C LEU A 398 3.76 4.97 15.04
N TRP A 399 2.88 4.72 14.10
CA TRP A 399 1.50 4.31 14.33
C TRP A 399 1.04 3.39 13.19
N PRO A 400 0.25 2.32 13.48
CA PRO A 400 -0.19 1.38 12.44
C PRO A 400 -1.18 2.03 11.46
N THR A 401 -0.71 2.30 10.24
CA THR A 401 -1.48 2.71 9.06
C THR A 401 -1.03 1.87 7.87
N GLU A 402 -1.55 2.10 6.69
CA GLU A 402 -1.16 1.40 5.46
C GLU A 402 -1.25 -0.12 5.60
N ILE A 403 -2.40 -0.58 6.10
CA ILE A 403 -2.70 -2.01 6.27
C ILE A 403 -3.61 -2.42 5.13
N THR A 404 -3.14 -3.36 4.31
CA THR A 404 -3.90 -3.88 3.18
C THR A 404 -4.42 -5.29 3.46
N LEU A 405 -5.73 -5.48 3.33
CA LEU A 405 -6.37 -6.79 3.24
C LEU A 405 -6.32 -7.26 1.79
N LEU A 406 -5.67 -8.39 1.55
CA LEU A 406 -5.72 -9.08 0.27
C LEU A 406 -6.63 -10.30 0.40
N ALA A 407 -7.65 -10.40 -0.45
CA ALA A 407 -8.58 -11.51 -0.44
C ALA A 407 -8.59 -12.22 -1.80
N LEU A 408 -8.26 -13.50 -1.77
CA LEU A 408 -8.30 -14.37 -2.94
C LEU A 408 -9.58 -15.21 -2.95
N PRO A 409 -10.28 -15.28 -4.09
CA PRO A 409 -11.47 -16.09 -4.19
C PRO A 409 -11.18 -17.57 -3.91
N PRO A 410 -12.22 -18.34 -3.50
CA PRO A 410 -12.09 -19.79 -3.39
C PRO A 410 -11.62 -20.37 -4.72
N LYS A 411 -10.80 -21.41 -4.64
CA LYS A 411 -10.40 -22.16 -5.85
C LYS A 411 -11.66 -22.76 -6.47
N THR A 412 -11.90 -22.47 -7.74
CA THR A 412 -12.90 -23.23 -8.51
C THR A 412 -12.41 -24.66 -8.63
N GLU A 413 -13.22 -25.61 -8.15
CA GLU A 413 -13.01 -27.04 -8.36
C GLU A 413 -13.00 -27.40 -9.85
#